data_72fe98662d2256e7f0560e6ca22520d7
#
_entry.id   72fe98662d2256e7f0560e6ca22520d7
#
_cell.length_a   1.000
_cell.length_b   1.000
_cell.length_c   1.000
_cell.angle_alpha   90.00
_cell.angle_beta   90.00
_cell.angle_gamma   90.00
#
_symmetry.space_group_name_H-M   'P 1'
#
loop_
_entity.id
_entity.type
_entity.pdbx_description
1 polymer ?
#
loop_
_entity_poly.entity_id
_entity_poly.type
_entity_poly.pdbx_seq_one_letter_code
_entity_poly.pdbx_strand_id
1 'polypeptide(L)'
;MLKREISEKLISWKNQKKKKALCIIGARQIGKTTIIREFAKDQYEHFVEINFILDKGAEKIFEGKLDANTIIENLTAFKMQKLEPGKTLIFLDEIQECPNARCAIKFLVEDGRFDYIESGSLLGVRYKEVPSYAVGFEEIVYMYPMNFKEYLTANGVQESTLKTLQTCYEKHEAVPKVMHETLLKLFATYIVVGGMPDVVQTYVTTHDVGKVIQLQRSILELYRQDISKYSESTEKIKIKAIFDSIVSQLDDKNRRFFLNRIDENGRMNRYGNAFLWLSDAGVALPSYNVTEPQPPLQLNEKRNLFKLFMGDTGLLCASCMENIQFELLQGNMEVNMGSILENVFAQIIKANGFSLNYFESKKYGELDFVIQNGMKVDLLEIKSGNDYQKHSALNKVSAVENWDFGRKIVFCKGNVMEKEGIEYYPWYLSMFYQQEKEPERFIYEVDLAGL
;
A
#
# COMPACT_ATOMS: atom_id res chain seq x y z
N MET A 1 12.37 9.29 -15.83
CA MET A 1 11.90 9.19 -14.45
C MET A 1 10.57 8.44 -14.40
N LEU A 2 10.32 7.64 -13.32
CA LEU A 2 9.10 6.86 -13.18
C LEU A 2 7.93 7.77 -12.74
N LYS A 3 6.86 7.80 -13.54
CA LYS A 3 5.66 8.57 -13.20
C LYS A 3 4.89 7.88 -12.07
N ARG A 4 4.48 8.63 -11.03
CA ARG A 4 3.76 8.11 -9.86
C ARG A 4 2.41 8.82 -9.71
N GLU A 5 1.37 8.05 -9.37
CA GLU A 5 0.02 8.59 -9.16
C GLU A 5 -0.07 9.57 -7.98
N ILE A 6 0.78 9.40 -6.96
CA ILE A 6 0.84 10.34 -5.83
C ILE A 6 1.18 11.78 -6.26
N SER A 7 1.81 11.99 -7.43
CA SER A 7 2.10 13.33 -7.95
C SER A 7 0.85 14.17 -8.14
N GLU A 8 -0.26 13.56 -8.58
CA GLU A 8 -1.55 14.25 -8.75
C GLU A 8 -2.10 14.69 -7.39
N LYS A 9 -1.92 13.87 -6.35
CA LYS A 9 -2.32 14.19 -4.99
C LYS A 9 -1.50 15.33 -4.39
N LEU A 10 -0.19 15.36 -4.64
CA LEU A 10 0.70 16.45 -4.25
C LEU A 10 0.27 17.78 -4.89
N ILE A 11 -0.05 17.78 -6.19
CA ILE A 11 -0.52 18.96 -6.91
C ILE A 11 -1.88 19.42 -6.36
N SER A 12 -2.81 18.49 -6.13
CA SER A 12 -4.12 18.80 -5.53
C SER A 12 -3.97 19.42 -4.14
N TRP A 13 -3.11 18.85 -3.28
CA TRP A 13 -2.80 19.39 -1.97
C TRP A 13 -2.23 20.81 -2.03
N LYS A 14 -1.27 21.07 -2.94
CA LYS A 14 -0.69 22.41 -3.11
C LYS A 14 -1.75 23.47 -3.42
N ASN A 15 -2.79 23.12 -4.17
CA ASN A 15 -3.83 24.04 -4.61
C ASN A 15 -4.93 24.29 -3.55
N GLN A 16 -4.88 23.64 -2.39
CA GLN A 16 -5.82 23.87 -1.30
C GLN A 16 -5.65 25.27 -0.69
N LYS A 17 -6.76 25.94 -0.36
CA LYS A 17 -6.74 27.28 0.27
C LYS A 17 -6.24 27.26 1.71
N LYS A 18 -6.57 26.22 2.47
CA LYS A 18 -6.09 25.98 3.85
C LYS A 18 -5.38 24.64 3.85
N LYS A 19 -4.07 24.68 3.73
CA LYS A 19 -3.23 23.48 3.69
C LYS A 19 -2.88 23.03 5.10
N LYS A 20 -2.99 21.73 5.33
CA LYS A 20 -2.36 21.04 6.44
C LYS A 20 -0.98 20.60 6.00
N ALA A 21 -0.09 20.26 6.93
CA ALA A 21 1.13 19.56 6.57
C ALA A 21 0.78 18.21 5.93
N LEU A 22 1.50 17.82 4.89
CA LEU A 22 1.29 16.54 4.23
C LEU A 22 2.31 15.52 4.75
N CYS A 23 1.83 14.48 5.41
CA CYS A 23 2.66 13.42 5.95
C CYS A 23 2.62 12.18 5.04
N ILE A 24 3.72 11.91 4.31
CA ILE A 24 3.82 10.78 3.39
C ILE A 24 4.47 9.58 4.09
N ILE A 25 3.65 8.55 4.31
CA ILE A 25 4.05 7.33 4.98
C ILE A 25 4.14 6.17 3.98
N GLY A 26 5.07 5.26 4.20
CA GLY A 26 5.18 4.03 3.42
C GLY A 26 6.52 3.34 3.58
N ALA A 27 6.65 2.14 3.02
CA ALA A 27 7.85 1.32 3.12
C ALA A 27 9.12 2.07 2.70
N ARG A 28 10.27 1.59 3.15
CA ARG A 28 11.56 2.10 2.66
C ARG A 28 11.74 1.77 1.18
N GLN A 29 12.48 2.62 0.49
CA GLN A 29 12.86 2.46 -0.92
C GLN A 29 11.69 2.50 -1.94
N ILE A 30 10.52 2.98 -1.55
CA ILE A 30 9.39 3.19 -2.48
C ILE A 30 9.41 4.55 -3.18
N GLY A 31 10.48 5.36 -2.96
CA GLY A 31 10.69 6.63 -3.66
C GLY A 31 10.05 7.86 -3.03
N LYS A 32 9.71 7.86 -1.71
CA LYS A 32 9.11 9.02 -1.02
C LYS A 32 9.92 10.29 -1.19
N THR A 33 11.18 10.27 -0.76
CA THR A 33 12.08 11.43 -0.82
C THR A 33 12.28 11.92 -2.26
N THR A 34 12.41 11.00 -3.22
CA THR A 34 12.59 11.32 -4.64
C THR A 34 11.39 12.08 -5.18
N ILE A 35 10.17 11.59 -4.99
CA ILE A 35 8.96 12.23 -5.52
C ILE A 35 8.70 13.60 -4.89
N ILE A 36 9.03 13.78 -3.59
CA ILE A 36 8.89 15.07 -2.90
C ILE A 36 9.88 16.08 -3.45
N ARG A 37 11.15 15.68 -3.65
CA ARG A 37 12.19 16.57 -4.26
C ARG A 37 11.82 17.02 -5.65
N GLU A 38 11.24 16.13 -6.45
CA GLU A 38 10.77 16.47 -7.80
C GLU A 38 9.59 17.41 -7.78
N PHE A 39 8.60 17.09 -6.96
CA PHE A 39 7.47 17.97 -6.74
C PHE A 39 7.91 19.36 -6.27
N ALA A 40 8.86 19.42 -5.34
CA ALA A 40 9.42 20.70 -4.86
C ALA A 40 10.07 21.50 -5.99
N LYS A 41 10.92 20.83 -6.80
CA LYS A 41 11.62 21.46 -7.94
C LYS A 41 10.66 22.03 -8.98
N ASP A 42 9.56 21.33 -9.25
CA ASP A 42 8.61 21.74 -10.28
C ASP A 42 7.60 22.78 -9.79
N GLN A 43 7.34 22.82 -8.48
CA GLN A 43 6.22 23.55 -7.93
C GLN A 43 6.59 24.73 -7.01
N TYR A 44 7.84 24.84 -6.55
CA TYR A 44 8.28 25.90 -5.62
C TYR A 44 9.53 26.62 -6.10
N GLU A 45 9.64 27.91 -5.76
CA GLU A 45 10.85 28.70 -6.04
C GLU A 45 12.00 28.34 -5.09
N HIS A 46 11.63 27.97 -3.83
CA HIS A 46 12.58 27.61 -2.79
C HIS A 46 12.20 26.27 -2.15
N PHE A 47 13.21 25.46 -1.89
CA PHE A 47 13.04 24.14 -1.25
C PHE A 47 14.07 23.98 -0.14
N VAL A 48 13.59 23.66 1.06
CA VAL A 48 14.43 23.36 2.21
C VAL A 48 14.13 21.97 2.70
N GLU A 49 15.11 21.11 2.68
CA GLU A 49 15.04 19.74 3.14
C GLU A 49 15.85 19.57 4.43
N ILE A 50 15.26 18.97 5.44
CA ILE A 50 15.91 18.46 6.65
C ILE A 50 15.70 16.94 6.68
N ASN A 51 16.79 16.19 6.62
CA ASN A 51 16.78 14.74 6.84
C ASN A 51 17.35 14.43 8.21
N PHE A 52 16.52 14.02 9.16
CA PHE A 52 16.93 13.82 10.57
C PHE A 52 17.91 12.68 10.78
N ILE A 53 18.17 11.83 9.78
CA ILE A 53 19.23 10.81 9.83
C ILE A 53 20.57 11.39 9.35
N LEU A 54 20.54 12.22 8.30
CA LEU A 54 21.73 12.72 7.63
C LEU A 54 22.22 14.07 8.18
N ASP A 55 21.30 14.99 8.48
CA ASP A 55 21.60 16.33 8.98
C ASP A 55 21.84 16.27 10.51
N LYS A 56 23.07 15.90 10.92
CA LYS A 56 23.43 15.80 12.34
C LYS A 56 23.22 17.13 13.07
N GLY A 57 22.52 17.09 14.17
CA GLY A 57 22.21 18.27 14.99
C GLY A 57 20.97 19.05 14.51
N ALA A 58 20.26 18.58 13.49
CA ALA A 58 19.01 19.21 13.04
C ALA A 58 17.90 19.16 14.10
N GLU A 59 17.95 18.18 15.00
CA GLU A 59 17.04 18.09 16.16
C GLU A 59 17.08 19.35 17.03
N LYS A 60 18.21 20.06 17.09
CA LYS A 60 18.37 21.31 17.85
C LYS A 60 17.48 22.46 17.35
N ILE A 61 17.05 22.41 16.08
CA ILE A 61 16.09 23.39 15.53
C ILE A 61 14.78 23.35 16.31
N PHE A 62 14.43 22.16 16.83
CA PHE A 62 13.19 21.87 17.53
C PHE A 62 13.36 21.66 19.04
N GLU A 63 14.47 22.14 19.59
CA GLU A 63 14.69 22.17 21.05
C GLU A 63 14.17 23.49 21.65
N GLY A 64 13.75 23.44 22.92
CA GLY A 64 13.28 24.60 23.66
C GLY A 64 11.85 25.03 23.28
N LYS A 65 11.68 26.31 22.89
CA LYS A 65 10.36 26.84 22.58
C LYS A 65 9.92 26.48 21.17
N LEU A 66 8.83 25.71 21.06
CA LEU A 66 8.28 25.21 19.80
C LEU A 66 7.33 26.22 19.11
N ASP A 67 7.61 27.54 19.14
CA ASP A 67 6.85 28.49 18.35
C ASP A 67 7.45 28.66 16.93
N ALA A 68 6.58 29.03 15.99
CA ALA A 68 6.95 29.10 14.57
C ALA A 68 8.10 30.08 14.29
N ASN A 69 8.17 31.23 14.96
CA ASN A 69 9.24 32.21 14.71
C ASN A 69 10.59 31.67 15.11
N THR A 70 10.70 31.13 16.33
CA THR A 70 11.96 30.52 16.82
C THR A 70 12.42 29.39 15.91
N ILE A 71 11.50 28.50 15.50
CA ILE A 71 11.82 27.37 14.62
C ILE A 71 12.30 27.85 13.24
N ILE A 72 11.62 28.84 12.65
CA ILE A 72 11.98 29.37 11.33
C ILE A 72 13.31 30.11 11.37
N GLU A 73 13.61 30.86 12.45
CA GLU A 73 14.92 31.50 12.66
C GLU A 73 16.02 30.43 12.77
N ASN A 74 15.83 29.42 13.60
CA ASN A 74 16.77 28.30 13.76
C ASN A 74 16.98 27.55 12.42
N LEU A 75 15.90 27.29 11.68
CA LEU A 75 15.97 26.62 10.37
C LEU A 75 16.75 27.46 9.36
N THR A 76 16.46 28.77 9.32
CA THR A 76 17.19 29.73 8.44
C THR A 76 18.67 29.75 8.76
N ALA A 77 19.02 29.80 10.05
CA ALA A 77 20.41 29.78 10.52
C ALA A 77 21.10 28.45 10.20
N PHE A 78 20.42 27.31 10.43
CA PHE A 78 20.98 25.99 10.20
C PHE A 78 21.26 25.72 8.71
N LYS A 79 20.33 26.09 7.81
CA LYS A 79 20.49 25.88 6.36
C LYS A 79 21.19 27.02 5.65
N MET A 80 21.43 28.17 6.33
CA MET A 80 22.00 29.40 5.72
C MET A 80 21.24 29.84 4.46
N GLN A 81 19.93 29.66 4.45
CA GLN A 81 19.05 29.96 3.34
C GLN A 81 17.95 30.93 3.77
N LYS A 82 17.66 31.93 2.93
CA LYS A 82 16.51 32.79 3.14
C LYS A 82 15.22 32.03 2.76
N LEU A 83 14.23 32.05 3.67
CA LEU A 83 12.92 31.47 3.45
C LEU A 83 11.97 32.57 2.98
N GLU A 84 11.31 32.38 1.83
CA GLU A 84 10.32 33.32 1.32
C GLU A 84 8.90 32.80 1.56
N PRO A 85 8.06 33.52 2.33
CA PRO A 85 6.69 33.13 2.58
C PRO A 85 5.88 32.90 1.29
N GLY A 86 5.10 31.81 1.27
CA GLY A 86 4.28 31.44 0.12
C GLY A 86 5.04 30.82 -1.07
N LYS A 87 6.37 30.84 -1.05
CA LYS A 87 7.22 30.35 -2.16
C LYS A 87 8.13 29.18 -1.77
N THR A 88 8.22 28.88 -0.49
CA THR A 88 9.13 27.87 0.05
C THR A 88 8.34 26.64 0.50
N LEU A 89 8.79 25.45 0.05
CA LEU A 89 8.43 24.17 0.64
C LEU A 89 9.49 23.76 1.67
N ILE A 90 9.06 23.42 2.88
CA ILE A 90 9.90 22.84 3.93
C ILE A 90 9.57 21.35 4.01
N PHE A 91 10.58 20.52 3.80
CA PHE A 91 10.48 19.07 3.83
C PHE A 91 11.24 18.49 5.01
N LEU A 92 10.53 17.77 5.88
CA LEU A 92 11.05 17.09 7.05
C LEU A 92 11.09 15.59 6.77
N ASP A 93 12.25 15.10 6.35
CA ASP A 93 12.45 13.69 5.99
C ASP A 93 12.88 12.86 7.20
N GLU A 94 12.38 11.62 7.29
CA GLU A 94 12.58 10.70 8.42
C GLU A 94 12.12 11.34 9.75
N ILE A 95 10.94 11.95 9.74
CA ILE A 95 10.38 12.74 10.87
C ILE A 95 10.29 11.95 12.19
N GLN A 96 10.22 10.62 12.14
CA GLN A 96 10.21 9.77 13.34
C GLN A 96 11.51 9.86 14.15
N GLU A 97 12.60 10.34 13.57
CA GLU A 97 13.86 10.54 14.29
C GLU A 97 13.88 11.83 15.17
N CYS A 98 12.89 12.73 14.95
CA CYS A 98 12.76 13.97 15.74
C CYS A 98 11.30 14.18 16.22
N PRO A 99 10.89 13.58 17.36
CA PRO A 99 9.53 13.73 17.90
C PRO A 99 9.09 15.19 18.13
N ASN A 100 10.03 16.06 18.52
CA ASN A 100 9.75 17.49 18.71
C ASN A 100 9.38 18.21 17.41
N ALA A 101 10.02 17.86 16.29
CA ALA A 101 9.65 18.41 14.98
C ALA A 101 8.20 18.09 14.65
N ARG A 102 7.75 16.85 14.93
CA ARG A 102 6.36 16.46 14.73
C ARG A 102 5.40 17.22 15.65
N CYS A 103 5.77 17.47 16.91
CA CYS A 103 4.95 18.31 17.79
C CYS A 103 4.85 19.76 17.30
N ALA A 104 5.90 20.26 16.64
CA ALA A 104 5.99 21.63 16.15
C ALA A 104 5.10 21.89 14.92
N ILE A 105 4.73 20.86 14.16
CA ILE A 105 3.92 20.97 12.93
C ILE A 105 2.65 21.77 13.16
N LYS A 106 1.96 21.58 14.31
CA LYS A 106 0.78 22.36 14.65
C LYS A 106 1.05 23.88 14.57
N PHE A 107 2.09 24.32 15.23
CA PHE A 107 2.43 25.76 15.32
C PHE A 107 2.92 26.30 13.97
N LEU A 108 3.63 25.49 13.20
CA LEU A 108 4.12 25.83 11.87
C LEU A 108 2.99 25.96 10.85
N VAL A 109 1.99 25.09 10.90
CA VAL A 109 0.82 25.13 10.04
C VAL A 109 -0.13 26.29 10.43
N GLU A 110 -0.31 26.57 11.73
CA GLU A 110 -1.09 27.70 12.23
C GLU A 110 -0.49 29.05 11.80
N ASP A 111 0.84 29.15 11.75
CA ASP A 111 1.56 30.32 11.25
C ASP A 111 1.29 30.62 9.76
N GLY A 112 1.20 29.58 8.94
CA GLY A 112 0.75 29.66 7.55
C GLY A 112 1.69 30.32 6.56
N ARG A 113 2.92 30.69 6.94
CA ARG A 113 3.92 31.30 6.04
C ARG A 113 4.46 30.36 4.99
N PHE A 114 4.58 29.05 5.32
CA PHE A 114 5.24 28.06 4.50
C PHE A 114 4.38 26.81 4.34
N ASP A 115 4.67 26.04 3.31
CA ASP A 115 4.11 24.72 3.09
C ASP A 115 5.04 23.65 3.67
N TYR A 116 4.47 22.61 4.29
CA TYR A 116 5.21 21.57 4.99
C TYR A 116 4.84 20.19 4.45
N ILE A 117 5.88 19.41 4.09
CA ILE A 117 5.75 17.97 3.81
C ILE A 117 6.63 17.23 4.79
N GLU A 118 6.11 16.14 5.33
CA GLU A 118 6.83 15.21 6.18
C GLU A 118 6.91 13.86 5.49
N SER A 119 7.99 13.13 5.72
CA SER A 119 8.04 11.71 5.34
C SER A 119 8.63 10.85 6.43
N GLY A 120 8.21 9.58 6.42
CA GLY A 120 8.76 8.58 7.33
C GLY A 120 8.38 7.16 6.94
N SER A 121 9.23 6.22 7.33
CA SER A 121 9.04 4.80 7.02
C SER A 121 8.37 4.00 8.13
N LEU A 122 8.39 4.51 9.37
CA LEU A 122 8.00 3.80 10.58
C LEU A 122 7.22 4.70 11.54
N LEU A 123 6.30 5.50 11.02
CA LEU A 123 5.58 6.48 11.83
C LEU A 123 4.76 5.85 12.96
N GLY A 124 4.25 4.62 12.78
CA GLY A 124 3.40 3.97 13.78
C GLY A 124 4.12 3.46 15.04
N VAL A 125 5.35 2.99 14.92
CA VAL A 125 6.03 2.29 16.03
C VAL A 125 6.59 3.23 17.08
N ARG A 126 7.07 4.42 16.69
CA ARG A 126 7.63 5.42 17.61
C ARG A 126 6.62 6.41 18.15
N TYR A 127 5.36 6.32 17.78
CA TYR A 127 4.31 7.24 18.26
C TYR A 127 4.11 7.27 19.77
N LYS A 128 4.55 6.25 20.50
CA LYS A 128 4.49 6.24 21.97
C LYS A 128 5.38 7.30 22.62
N GLU A 129 6.37 7.82 21.89
CA GLU A 129 7.34 8.80 22.38
C GLU A 129 6.99 10.25 22.00
N VAL A 130 5.97 10.47 21.17
CA VAL A 130 5.55 11.82 20.76
C VAL A 130 4.66 12.42 21.83
N PRO A 131 5.06 13.52 22.49
CA PRO A 131 4.30 14.13 23.60
C PRO A 131 2.92 14.66 23.19
N SER A 132 2.76 15.05 21.93
CA SER A 132 1.49 15.56 21.38
C SER A 132 1.46 15.39 19.87
N TYR A 133 0.33 14.89 19.35
CA TYR A 133 0.11 14.79 17.90
C TYR A 133 -0.45 16.09 17.35
N ALA A 134 -0.08 16.42 16.12
CA ALA A 134 -0.65 17.54 15.37
C ALA A 134 -2.04 17.19 14.81
N VAL A 135 -2.93 16.64 15.64
CA VAL A 135 -4.29 16.25 15.24
C VAL A 135 -5.01 17.46 14.63
N GLY A 136 -5.52 17.28 13.41
CA GLY A 136 -6.20 18.36 12.67
C GLY A 136 -5.28 19.24 11.81
N PHE A 137 -3.95 19.16 11.97
CA PHE A 137 -2.95 19.95 11.25
C PHE A 137 -2.13 19.15 10.24
N GLU A 138 -2.27 17.83 10.22
CA GLU A 138 -1.67 16.93 9.26
C GLU A 138 -2.72 16.23 8.40
N GLU A 139 -2.35 15.95 7.14
CA GLU A 139 -3.01 15.02 6.24
C GLU A 139 -2.07 13.85 5.96
N ILE A 140 -2.50 12.63 6.32
CA ILE A 140 -1.68 11.44 6.12
C ILE A 140 -1.97 10.83 4.75
N VAL A 141 -0.91 10.61 3.98
CA VAL A 141 -0.97 9.95 2.67
C VAL A 141 -0.08 8.72 2.67
N TYR A 142 -0.67 7.57 2.41
CA TYR A 142 0.07 6.32 2.25
C TYR A 142 0.61 6.19 0.83
N MET A 143 1.91 5.95 0.73
CA MET A 143 2.58 5.63 -0.52
C MET A 143 2.94 4.14 -0.51
N TYR A 144 2.58 3.46 -1.59
CA TYR A 144 2.83 2.04 -1.78
C TYR A 144 3.91 1.81 -2.86
N PRO A 145 4.46 0.60 -3.00
CA PRO A 145 5.20 0.22 -4.19
C PRO A 145 4.40 0.56 -5.45
N MET A 146 5.05 0.71 -6.59
CA MET A 146 4.38 1.03 -7.86
C MET A 146 3.27 0.03 -8.15
N ASN A 147 2.07 0.52 -8.44
CA ASN A 147 0.97 -0.32 -8.87
C ASN A 147 1.12 -0.74 -10.33
N PHE A 148 0.22 -1.63 -10.81
CA PHE A 148 0.33 -2.15 -12.17
C PHE A 148 0.15 -1.06 -13.24
N LYS A 149 -0.68 -0.04 -13.02
CA LYS A 149 -0.88 1.09 -13.94
C LYS A 149 0.39 1.95 -14.06
N GLU A 150 1.06 2.24 -12.93
CA GLU A 150 2.36 2.92 -12.91
C GLU A 150 3.45 2.07 -13.61
N TYR A 151 3.44 0.75 -13.41
CA TYR A 151 4.33 -0.19 -14.08
C TYR A 151 4.10 -0.21 -15.61
N LEU A 152 2.85 -0.25 -16.07
CA LEU A 152 2.52 -0.15 -17.50
C LEU A 152 3.05 1.16 -18.11
N THR A 153 2.84 2.27 -17.42
CA THR A 153 3.33 3.58 -17.85
C THR A 153 4.87 3.61 -17.93
N ALA A 154 5.56 3.02 -16.94
CA ALA A 154 7.02 2.88 -16.93
C ALA A 154 7.54 2.05 -18.11
N ASN A 155 6.78 1.05 -18.56
CA ASN A 155 7.08 0.23 -19.74
C ASN A 155 6.61 0.86 -21.08
N GLY A 156 6.20 2.13 -21.09
CA GLY A 156 5.86 2.87 -22.29
C GLY A 156 4.43 2.68 -22.80
N VAL A 157 3.56 2.05 -22.01
CA VAL A 157 2.13 1.93 -22.38
C VAL A 157 1.48 3.31 -22.37
N GLN A 158 0.85 3.65 -23.48
CA GLN A 158 0.27 4.98 -23.70
C GLN A 158 -1.02 5.18 -22.90
N GLU A 159 -1.30 6.41 -22.54
CA GLU A 159 -2.51 6.78 -21.79
C GLU A 159 -3.80 6.42 -22.54
N SER A 160 -3.79 6.50 -23.88
CA SER A 160 -4.92 6.06 -24.71
C SER A 160 -5.27 4.59 -24.51
N THR A 161 -4.25 3.72 -24.39
CA THR A 161 -4.44 2.30 -24.08
C THR A 161 -5.06 2.13 -22.68
N LEU A 162 -4.56 2.86 -21.68
CA LEU A 162 -5.13 2.82 -20.32
C LEU A 162 -6.60 3.27 -20.31
N LYS A 163 -6.95 4.31 -21.07
CA LYS A 163 -8.35 4.76 -21.22
C LYS A 163 -9.23 3.71 -21.91
N THR A 164 -8.72 3.02 -22.91
CA THR A 164 -9.44 1.89 -23.56
C THR A 164 -9.71 0.77 -22.55
N LEU A 165 -8.71 0.40 -21.75
CA LEU A 165 -8.86 -0.63 -20.71
C LEU A 165 -9.85 -0.23 -19.63
N GLN A 166 -9.82 1.03 -19.22
CA GLN A 166 -10.79 1.58 -18.27
C GLN A 166 -12.21 1.50 -18.83
N THR A 167 -12.39 1.86 -20.10
CA THR A 167 -13.70 1.75 -20.79
C THR A 167 -14.17 0.29 -20.83
N CYS A 168 -13.29 -0.67 -21.16
CA CYS A 168 -13.64 -2.10 -21.15
C CYS A 168 -14.07 -2.56 -19.74
N TYR A 169 -13.38 -2.09 -18.69
CA TYR A 169 -13.73 -2.40 -17.31
C TYR A 169 -15.10 -1.81 -16.91
N GLU A 170 -15.33 -0.53 -17.18
CA GLU A 170 -16.55 0.19 -16.79
C GLU A 170 -17.79 -0.27 -17.56
N LYS A 171 -17.63 -0.65 -18.85
CA LYS A 171 -18.74 -1.09 -19.71
C LYS A 171 -18.92 -2.59 -19.77
N HIS A 172 -18.11 -3.36 -19.04
CA HIS A 172 -18.09 -4.84 -19.11
C HIS A 172 -17.85 -5.38 -20.52
N GLU A 173 -17.04 -4.69 -21.33
CA GLU A 173 -16.71 -5.07 -22.70
C GLU A 173 -15.39 -5.85 -22.75
N ALA A 174 -15.34 -6.84 -23.66
CA ALA A 174 -14.13 -7.64 -23.85
C ALA A 174 -12.96 -6.79 -24.36
N VAL A 175 -11.78 -6.96 -23.77
CA VAL A 175 -10.54 -6.34 -24.22
C VAL A 175 -10.13 -6.97 -25.57
N PRO A 176 -9.69 -6.16 -26.58
CA PRO A 176 -9.22 -6.70 -27.87
C PRO A 176 -8.15 -7.79 -27.68
N LYS A 177 -8.27 -8.90 -28.43
CA LYS A 177 -7.49 -10.13 -28.20
C LYS A 177 -5.98 -9.89 -28.10
N VAL A 178 -5.39 -9.15 -29.03
CA VAL A 178 -3.93 -8.88 -29.04
C VAL A 178 -3.51 -8.09 -27.81
N MET A 179 -4.32 -7.11 -27.41
CA MET A 179 -4.07 -6.31 -26.19
C MET A 179 -4.19 -7.18 -24.94
N HIS A 180 -5.22 -8.04 -24.87
CA HIS A 180 -5.43 -8.97 -23.76
C HIS A 180 -4.24 -9.91 -23.55
N GLU A 181 -3.76 -10.56 -24.62
CA GLU A 181 -2.61 -11.47 -24.55
C GLU A 181 -1.31 -10.74 -24.14
N THR A 182 -1.10 -9.53 -24.62
CA THR A 182 0.06 -8.71 -24.26
C THR A 182 0.02 -8.29 -22.80
N LEU A 183 -1.16 -7.87 -22.31
CA LEU A 183 -1.33 -7.43 -20.92
C LEU A 183 -1.22 -8.57 -19.92
N LEU A 184 -1.65 -9.78 -20.28
CA LEU A 184 -1.39 -10.96 -19.42
C LEU A 184 0.11 -11.21 -19.25
N LYS A 185 0.92 -11.06 -20.31
CA LYS A 185 2.39 -11.17 -20.24
C LYS A 185 2.99 -10.05 -19.38
N LEU A 186 2.54 -8.79 -19.58
CA LEU A 186 2.99 -7.67 -18.77
C LEU A 186 2.60 -7.83 -17.29
N PHE A 187 1.43 -8.41 -16.99
CA PHE A 187 1.04 -8.70 -15.63
C PHE A 187 1.91 -9.81 -15.00
N ALA A 188 2.27 -10.85 -15.76
CA ALA A 188 3.21 -11.86 -15.32
C ALA A 188 4.59 -11.26 -15.03
N THR A 189 5.09 -10.33 -15.87
CA THR A 189 6.35 -9.63 -15.59
C THR A 189 6.24 -8.73 -14.35
N TYR A 190 5.11 -8.05 -14.15
CA TYR A 190 4.87 -7.26 -12.93
C TYR A 190 4.89 -8.12 -11.65
N ILE A 191 4.33 -9.33 -11.69
CA ILE A 191 4.40 -10.26 -10.56
C ILE A 191 5.86 -10.55 -10.17
N VAL A 192 6.73 -10.76 -11.16
CA VAL A 192 8.16 -11.06 -10.94
C VAL A 192 8.97 -9.84 -10.54
N VAL A 193 8.75 -8.71 -11.21
CA VAL A 193 9.50 -7.47 -10.99
C VAL A 193 9.02 -6.76 -9.72
N GLY A 194 7.73 -6.79 -9.44
CA GLY A 194 7.11 -6.03 -8.35
C GLY A 194 6.98 -4.55 -8.65
N GLY A 195 6.75 -3.78 -7.59
CA GLY A 195 6.54 -2.34 -7.65
C GLY A 195 7.63 -1.49 -6.98
N MET A 196 8.77 -2.08 -6.57
CA MET A 196 9.88 -1.30 -6.02
C MET A 196 10.51 -0.44 -7.12
N PRO A 197 10.56 0.93 -6.98
CA PRO A 197 10.93 1.82 -8.09
C PRO A 197 12.28 1.52 -8.72
N ASP A 198 13.31 1.26 -7.92
CA ASP A 198 14.66 0.96 -8.44
C ASP A 198 14.67 -0.38 -9.19
N VAL A 199 13.86 -1.35 -8.75
CA VAL A 199 13.70 -2.64 -9.42
C VAL A 199 12.98 -2.47 -10.76
N VAL A 200 11.88 -1.71 -10.76
CA VAL A 200 11.13 -1.38 -12.00
C VAL A 200 12.03 -0.62 -12.97
N GLN A 201 12.78 0.39 -12.49
CA GLN A 201 13.71 1.15 -13.34
C GLN A 201 14.80 0.26 -13.94
N THR A 202 15.36 -0.67 -13.14
CA THR A 202 16.35 -1.64 -13.60
C THR A 202 15.77 -2.54 -14.68
N TYR A 203 14.55 -3.06 -14.48
CA TYR A 203 13.89 -3.87 -15.49
C TYR A 203 13.62 -3.10 -16.78
N VAL A 204 13.03 -1.92 -16.71
CA VAL A 204 12.68 -1.09 -17.89
C VAL A 204 13.92 -0.70 -18.70
N THR A 205 15.06 -0.50 -18.04
CA THR A 205 16.29 -0.09 -18.74
C THR A 205 17.10 -1.26 -19.28
N THR A 206 17.02 -2.43 -18.67
CA THR A 206 17.94 -3.55 -19.01
C THR A 206 17.22 -4.79 -19.51
N HIS A 207 15.96 -4.98 -19.16
CA HIS A 207 15.19 -6.22 -19.35
C HIS A 207 15.88 -7.46 -18.78
N ASP A 208 16.80 -7.27 -17.82
CA ASP A 208 17.62 -8.32 -17.21
C ASP A 208 17.00 -8.77 -15.87
N VAL A 209 16.30 -9.88 -15.90
CA VAL A 209 15.65 -10.48 -14.72
C VAL A 209 16.67 -10.90 -13.64
N GLY A 210 17.88 -11.27 -14.03
CA GLY A 210 18.95 -11.62 -13.09
C GLY A 210 19.34 -10.41 -12.23
N LYS A 211 19.51 -9.23 -12.83
CA LYS A 211 19.76 -7.97 -12.10
C LYS A 211 18.58 -7.58 -11.21
N VAL A 212 17.35 -7.78 -11.68
CA VAL A 212 16.13 -7.54 -10.90
C VAL A 212 16.15 -8.37 -9.61
N ILE A 213 16.39 -9.68 -9.72
CA ILE A 213 16.43 -10.59 -8.56
C ILE A 213 17.56 -10.21 -7.59
N GLN A 214 18.73 -9.86 -8.09
CA GLN A 214 19.84 -9.41 -7.23
C GLN A 214 19.47 -8.16 -6.42
N LEU A 215 18.84 -7.19 -7.07
CA LEU A 215 18.40 -5.96 -6.39
C LEU A 215 17.29 -6.24 -5.36
N GLN A 216 16.32 -7.07 -5.71
CA GLN A 216 15.26 -7.48 -4.77
C GLN A 216 15.84 -8.19 -3.53
N ARG A 217 16.81 -9.10 -3.70
CA ARG A 217 17.51 -9.74 -2.58
C ARG A 217 18.25 -8.73 -1.71
N SER A 218 18.88 -7.72 -2.32
CA SER A 218 19.53 -6.64 -1.56
C SER A 218 18.50 -5.81 -0.75
N ILE A 219 17.33 -5.53 -1.29
CA ILE A 219 16.25 -4.83 -0.57
C ILE A 219 15.75 -5.66 0.63
N LEU A 220 15.56 -6.98 0.44
CA LEU A 220 15.16 -7.88 1.53
C LEU A 220 16.19 -7.90 2.66
N GLU A 221 17.48 -7.91 2.32
CA GLU A 221 18.54 -7.85 3.32
C GLU A 221 18.55 -6.52 4.07
N LEU A 222 18.32 -5.40 3.38
CA LEU A 222 18.17 -4.10 4.04
C LEU A 222 16.97 -4.07 5.00
N TYR A 223 15.85 -4.70 4.65
CA TYR A 223 14.70 -4.83 5.57
C TYR A 223 15.06 -5.63 6.82
N ARG A 224 15.83 -6.72 6.70
CA ARG A 224 16.35 -7.48 7.86
C ARG A 224 17.27 -6.64 8.75
N GLN A 225 18.12 -5.82 8.14
CA GLN A 225 18.99 -4.89 8.88
C GLN A 225 18.19 -3.82 9.61
N ASP A 226 17.15 -3.28 8.99
CA ASP A 226 16.28 -2.30 9.62
C ASP A 226 15.51 -2.88 10.82
N ILE A 227 14.99 -4.09 10.70
CA ILE A 227 14.39 -4.82 11.82
C ILE A 227 15.37 -4.90 13.00
N SER A 228 16.66 -5.09 12.70
CA SER A 228 17.70 -5.21 13.72
C SER A 228 18.02 -3.89 14.41
N LYS A 229 17.77 -2.74 13.80
CA LYS A 229 18.08 -1.40 14.35
C LYS A 229 16.98 -0.85 15.26
N TYR A 230 15.71 -1.12 14.95
CA TYR A 230 14.57 -0.36 15.50
C TYR A 230 13.82 -1.04 16.64
N SER A 231 14.22 -2.24 17.06
CA SER A 231 13.50 -2.97 18.09
C SER A 231 14.38 -3.36 19.26
N GLU A 232 13.78 -3.47 20.45
CA GLU A 232 14.40 -4.11 21.60
C GLU A 232 14.82 -5.56 21.25
N SER A 233 15.82 -6.11 21.92
CA SER A 233 16.43 -7.41 21.57
C SER A 233 15.43 -8.55 21.41
N THR A 234 14.38 -8.59 22.20
CA THR A 234 13.32 -9.62 22.16
C THR A 234 12.32 -9.38 21.03
N GLU A 235 11.94 -8.14 20.76
CA GLU A 235 10.98 -7.81 19.70
C GLU A 235 11.58 -8.01 18.30
N LYS A 236 12.86 -7.64 18.08
CA LYS A 236 13.51 -7.87 16.77
C LYS A 236 13.56 -9.35 16.38
N ILE A 237 13.74 -10.25 17.34
CA ILE A 237 13.72 -11.70 17.05
C ILE A 237 12.35 -12.12 16.55
N LYS A 238 11.27 -11.64 17.18
CA LYS A 238 9.90 -11.95 16.76
C LYS A 238 9.58 -11.35 15.39
N ILE A 239 9.91 -10.07 15.16
CA ILE A 239 9.67 -9.39 13.88
C ILE A 239 10.40 -10.12 12.76
N LYS A 240 11.68 -10.47 12.97
CA LYS A 240 12.47 -11.21 12.01
C LYS A 240 11.90 -12.59 11.73
N ALA A 241 11.51 -13.34 12.76
CA ALA A 241 10.92 -14.66 12.63
C ALA A 241 9.59 -14.63 11.85
N ILE A 242 8.74 -13.62 12.09
CA ILE A 242 7.51 -13.41 11.30
C ILE A 242 7.88 -13.11 9.84
N PHE A 243 8.77 -12.13 9.61
CA PHE A 243 9.16 -11.72 8.26
C PHE A 243 9.72 -12.89 7.43
N ASP A 244 10.65 -13.65 7.99
CA ASP A 244 11.28 -14.79 7.31
C ASP A 244 10.30 -15.98 7.07
N SER A 245 9.18 -16.04 7.83
CA SER A 245 8.17 -17.10 7.69
C SER A 245 7.03 -16.77 6.72
N ILE A 246 6.89 -15.53 6.24
CA ILE A 246 5.77 -15.11 5.37
C ILE A 246 5.64 -16.07 4.17
N VAL A 247 6.74 -16.31 3.46
CA VAL A 247 6.76 -17.15 2.26
C VAL A 247 6.26 -18.57 2.55
N SER A 248 6.84 -19.23 3.56
CA SER A 248 6.51 -20.61 3.88
C SER A 248 5.07 -20.79 4.37
N GLN A 249 4.50 -19.74 4.98
CA GLN A 249 3.12 -19.78 5.47
C GLN A 249 2.10 -19.46 4.37
N LEU A 250 2.45 -18.63 3.39
CA LEU A 250 1.62 -18.40 2.20
C LEU A 250 1.59 -19.62 1.26
N ASP A 251 2.66 -20.41 1.24
CA ASP A 251 2.74 -21.64 0.42
C ASP A 251 1.92 -22.81 1.00
N ASP A 252 1.43 -22.68 2.23
CA ASP A 252 0.61 -23.71 2.87
C ASP A 252 -0.80 -23.77 2.28
N LYS A 253 -1.41 -24.96 2.36
CA LYS A 253 -2.75 -25.24 1.82
C LYS A 253 -3.84 -24.27 2.27
N ASN A 254 -3.75 -23.76 3.51
CA ASN A 254 -4.73 -22.84 4.08
C ASN A 254 -4.27 -21.38 4.07
N ARG A 255 -3.02 -21.09 3.67
CA ARG A 255 -2.43 -19.73 3.60
C ARG A 255 -2.62 -18.86 4.86
N ARG A 256 -3.05 -19.46 5.97
CA ARG A 256 -3.19 -18.80 7.26
C ARG A 256 -1.84 -18.68 7.94
N PHE A 257 -1.67 -17.61 8.68
CA PHE A 257 -0.47 -17.43 9.49
C PHE A 257 -0.62 -18.16 10.83
N PHE A 258 0.25 -19.13 11.09
CA PHE A 258 0.27 -19.94 12.32
C PHE A 258 1.47 -19.58 13.18
N LEU A 259 1.24 -18.91 14.31
CA LEU A 259 2.30 -18.56 15.25
C LEU A 259 3.06 -19.75 15.83
N ASN A 260 2.39 -20.88 16.03
CA ASN A 260 3.01 -22.10 16.55
C ASN A 260 4.11 -22.69 15.64
N ARG A 261 4.18 -22.28 14.37
CA ARG A 261 5.28 -22.63 13.46
C ARG A 261 6.56 -21.85 13.73
N ILE A 262 6.45 -20.70 14.39
CA ILE A 262 7.56 -19.82 14.75
C ILE A 262 7.96 -20.07 16.20
N ASP A 263 6.97 -20.23 17.07
CA ASP A 263 7.11 -20.44 18.51
C ASP A 263 5.97 -21.35 18.99
N GLU A 264 6.32 -22.56 19.45
CA GLU A 264 5.32 -23.55 19.91
C GLU A 264 4.36 -22.99 20.97
N ASN A 265 4.85 -22.05 21.79
CA ASN A 265 4.07 -21.34 22.81
C ASN A 265 3.62 -19.93 22.39
N GLY A 266 3.74 -19.61 21.09
CA GLY A 266 3.41 -18.31 20.53
C GLY A 266 1.92 -17.95 20.72
N ARG A 267 1.68 -16.78 21.30
CA ARG A 267 0.30 -16.23 21.47
C ARG A 267 0.25 -14.83 20.87
N MET A 268 -0.90 -14.49 20.24
CA MET A 268 -1.09 -13.18 19.59
C MET A 268 -0.79 -11.99 20.52
N ASN A 269 -1.13 -12.07 21.80
CA ASN A 269 -0.84 -10.99 22.75
C ASN A 269 0.66 -10.70 22.93
N ARG A 270 1.52 -11.68 22.65
CA ARG A 270 3.00 -11.50 22.72
C ARG A 270 3.63 -11.06 21.40
N TYR A 271 2.93 -11.26 20.27
CA TYR A 271 3.42 -11.00 18.92
C TYR A 271 2.73 -9.80 18.24
N GLY A 272 1.67 -9.25 18.87
CA GLY A 272 0.87 -8.16 18.29
C GLY A 272 1.70 -6.96 17.86
N ASN A 273 2.65 -6.51 18.69
CA ASN A 273 3.54 -5.39 18.36
C ASN A 273 4.44 -5.71 17.16
N ALA A 274 4.90 -6.95 17.02
CA ALA A 274 5.73 -7.36 15.90
C ALA A 274 4.96 -7.36 14.56
N PHE A 275 3.70 -7.82 14.57
CA PHE A 275 2.82 -7.72 13.40
C PHE A 275 2.49 -6.28 13.05
N LEU A 276 2.16 -5.47 14.06
CA LEU A 276 1.90 -4.04 13.88
C LEU A 276 3.10 -3.34 13.26
N TRP A 277 4.31 -3.64 13.75
CA TRP A 277 5.54 -3.07 13.20
C TRP A 277 5.70 -3.37 11.70
N LEU A 278 5.54 -4.64 11.29
CA LEU A 278 5.66 -5.04 9.88
C LEU A 278 4.59 -4.39 9.00
N SER A 279 3.37 -4.27 9.52
CA SER A 279 2.26 -3.62 8.83
C SER A 279 2.49 -2.12 8.68
N ASP A 280 2.89 -1.44 9.75
CA ASP A 280 3.14 0.01 9.74
C ASP A 280 4.36 0.37 8.88
N ALA A 281 5.38 -0.50 8.87
CA ALA A 281 6.51 -0.39 7.98
C ALA A 281 6.17 -0.61 6.50
N GLY A 282 4.94 -1.05 6.18
CA GLY A 282 4.50 -1.37 4.83
C GLY A 282 5.17 -2.62 4.23
N VAL A 283 5.81 -3.44 5.08
CA VAL A 283 6.54 -4.65 4.67
C VAL A 283 5.61 -5.84 4.55
N ALA A 284 4.57 -5.89 5.40
CA ALA A 284 3.58 -6.97 5.39
C ALA A 284 2.15 -6.41 5.43
N LEU A 285 1.22 -7.16 4.83
CA LEU A 285 -0.18 -6.79 4.70
C LEU A 285 -1.05 -7.86 5.35
N PRO A 286 -1.57 -7.62 6.57
CA PRO A 286 -2.48 -8.57 7.21
C PRO A 286 -3.87 -8.51 6.55
N SER A 287 -4.46 -9.70 6.33
CA SER A 287 -5.85 -9.88 5.90
C SER A 287 -6.56 -10.73 6.92
N TYR A 288 -7.58 -10.17 7.58
CA TYR A 288 -8.28 -10.83 8.69
C TYR A 288 -9.48 -11.64 8.23
N ASN A 289 -9.69 -12.82 8.85
CA ASN A 289 -10.91 -13.58 8.65
C ASN A 289 -12.10 -12.83 9.29
N VAL A 290 -13.25 -12.83 8.60
CA VAL A 290 -14.50 -12.32 9.15
C VAL A 290 -15.46 -13.47 9.49
N THR A 291 -16.25 -13.29 10.55
CA THR A 291 -17.28 -14.28 10.94
C THR A 291 -18.44 -14.31 9.96
N GLU A 292 -18.81 -13.11 9.51
CA GLU A 292 -19.89 -12.86 8.56
C GLU A 292 -19.41 -11.78 7.57
N PRO A 293 -19.57 -12.00 6.25
CA PRO A 293 -19.16 -11.01 5.24
C PRO A 293 -20.24 -9.93 5.07
N GLN A 294 -20.56 -9.24 6.17
CA GLN A 294 -21.56 -8.16 6.23
C GLN A 294 -20.94 -6.89 6.81
N PRO A 295 -21.36 -5.70 6.33
CA PRO A 295 -20.86 -4.44 6.85
C PRO A 295 -21.39 -4.16 8.27
N PRO A 296 -20.60 -3.53 9.16
CA PRO A 296 -19.20 -3.17 8.98
C PRO A 296 -18.28 -4.37 9.22
N LEU A 297 -17.41 -4.69 8.24
CA LEU A 297 -16.52 -5.86 8.33
C LEU A 297 -15.62 -5.85 9.56
N GLN A 298 -15.18 -4.67 10.00
CA GLN A 298 -14.29 -4.50 11.16
C GLN A 298 -14.88 -5.08 12.46
N LEU A 299 -16.22 -5.08 12.62
CA LEU A 299 -16.90 -5.65 13.78
C LEU A 299 -16.91 -7.18 13.74
N ASN A 300 -16.75 -7.75 12.56
CA ASN A 300 -16.80 -9.19 12.31
C ASN A 300 -15.40 -9.82 12.22
N GLU A 301 -14.32 -9.05 12.38
CA GLU A 301 -12.94 -9.54 12.28
C GLU A 301 -12.55 -10.50 13.40
N LYS A 302 -11.96 -11.61 13.01
CA LYS A 302 -11.26 -12.54 13.91
C LYS A 302 -9.75 -12.22 13.86
N ARG A 303 -9.29 -11.30 14.68
CA ARG A 303 -7.89 -10.84 14.67
C ARG A 303 -6.84 -11.92 14.96
N ASN A 304 -7.23 -13.06 15.49
CA ASN A 304 -6.36 -14.22 15.69
C ASN A 304 -6.30 -15.18 14.50
N LEU A 305 -7.12 -14.93 13.46
CA LEU A 305 -7.16 -15.70 12.22
C LEU A 305 -6.91 -14.76 11.05
N PHE A 306 -5.72 -14.82 10.49
CA PHE A 306 -5.34 -13.92 9.40
C PHE A 306 -4.37 -14.59 8.43
N LYS A 307 -4.31 -14.06 7.23
CA LYS A 307 -3.26 -14.28 6.24
C LYS A 307 -2.28 -13.11 6.32
N LEU A 308 -1.01 -13.33 6.04
CA LEU A 308 0.00 -12.28 6.04
C LEU A 308 0.71 -12.24 4.68
N PHE A 309 0.40 -11.23 3.90
CA PHE A 309 0.97 -11.02 2.58
C PHE A 309 2.22 -10.14 2.66
N MET A 310 3.14 -10.29 1.69
CA MET A 310 4.27 -9.38 1.52
C MET A 310 3.80 -8.05 0.90
N GLY A 311 4.36 -6.93 1.36
CA GLY A 311 4.02 -5.60 0.84
C GLY A 311 4.35 -5.37 -0.63
N ASP A 312 5.25 -6.17 -1.19
CA ASP A 312 5.60 -6.17 -2.62
C ASP A 312 5.75 -7.61 -3.15
N THR A 313 5.06 -7.92 -4.24
CA THR A 313 5.02 -9.28 -4.80
C THR A 313 6.35 -9.67 -5.45
N GLY A 314 7.09 -8.73 -6.03
CA GLY A 314 8.43 -9.01 -6.56
C GLY A 314 9.40 -9.42 -5.46
N LEU A 315 9.32 -8.78 -4.28
CA LEU A 315 10.10 -9.19 -3.11
C LEU A 315 9.66 -10.57 -2.59
N LEU A 316 8.37 -10.89 -2.63
CA LEU A 316 7.87 -12.24 -2.32
C LEU A 316 8.49 -13.28 -3.27
N CYS A 317 8.43 -13.03 -4.58
CA CYS A 317 9.00 -13.93 -5.59
C CYS A 317 10.51 -14.12 -5.40
N ALA A 318 11.25 -13.07 -5.04
CA ALA A 318 12.68 -13.15 -4.77
C ALA A 318 13.01 -13.90 -3.47
N SER A 319 12.06 -14.00 -2.54
CA SER A 319 12.18 -14.77 -1.30
C SER A 319 11.78 -16.23 -1.46
N CYS A 320 11.03 -16.57 -2.52
CA CYS A 320 10.68 -17.95 -2.87
C CYS A 320 11.89 -18.70 -3.41
N MET A 321 11.76 -20.04 -3.51
CA MET A 321 12.84 -20.90 -4.03
C MET A 321 13.28 -20.50 -5.44
N GLU A 322 14.53 -20.79 -5.74
CA GLU A 322 15.21 -20.51 -7.02
C GLU A 322 14.40 -21.03 -8.21
N ASN A 323 14.27 -20.21 -9.27
CA ASN A 323 13.65 -20.46 -10.57
C ASN A 323 12.14 -20.19 -10.74
N ILE A 324 11.36 -19.94 -9.70
CA ILE A 324 9.91 -19.65 -9.86
C ILE A 324 9.66 -18.46 -10.80
N GLN A 325 10.55 -17.48 -10.80
CA GLN A 325 10.47 -16.30 -11.67
C GLN A 325 10.58 -16.69 -13.15
N PHE A 326 11.46 -17.62 -13.49
CA PHE A 326 11.65 -18.08 -14.87
C PHE A 326 10.44 -18.89 -15.35
N GLU A 327 9.90 -19.78 -14.50
CA GLU A 327 8.70 -20.55 -14.79
C GLU A 327 7.50 -19.62 -15.06
N LEU A 328 7.31 -18.59 -14.22
CA LEU A 328 6.27 -17.59 -14.39
C LEU A 328 6.37 -16.83 -15.73
N LEU A 329 7.59 -16.42 -16.09
CA LEU A 329 7.84 -15.68 -17.35
C LEU A 329 7.71 -16.56 -18.59
N GLN A 330 7.94 -17.88 -18.48
CA GLN A 330 7.72 -18.85 -19.56
C GLN A 330 6.25 -19.25 -19.72
N GLY A 331 5.39 -18.78 -18.82
CA GLY A 331 3.96 -19.10 -18.83
C GLY A 331 3.58 -20.42 -18.16
N ASN A 332 4.55 -21.08 -17.48
CA ASN A 332 4.30 -22.27 -16.66
C ASN A 332 3.65 -21.85 -15.33
N MET A 333 2.38 -21.54 -15.39
CA MET A 333 1.63 -21.00 -14.27
C MET A 333 1.03 -22.07 -13.34
N GLU A 334 1.50 -23.32 -13.40
CA GLU A 334 0.92 -24.42 -12.63
C GLU A 334 1.55 -24.58 -11.23
N VAL A 335 2.71 -24.01 -11.00
CA VAL A 335 3.45 -24.17 -9.73
C VAL A 335 3.10 -23.02 -8.77
N ASN A 336 2.36 -23.31 -7.70
CA ASN A 336 2.08 -22.45 -6.53
C ASN A 336 1.61 -21.00 -6.83
N MET A 337 1.03 -20.79 -8.03
CA MET A 337 0.53 -19.47 -8.47
C MET A 337 -0.55 -18.88 -7.56
N GLY A 338 -1.30 -19.72 -6.88
CA GLY A 338 -2.42 -19.25 -6.06
C GLY A 338 -1.98 -18.28 -4.97
N SER A 339 -0.92 -18.59 -4.22
CA SER A 339 -0.43 -17.74 -3.13
C SER A 339 0.23 -16.45 -3.65
N ILE A 340 0.97 -16.53 -4.75
CA ILE A 340 1.59 -15.37 -5.39
C ILE A 340 0.52 -14.44 -5.99
N LEU A 341 -0.50 -14.99 -6.63
CA LEU A 341 -1.63 -14.20 -7.13
C LEU A 341 -2.40 -13.55 -6.01
N GLU A 342 -2.74 -14.26 -4.93
CA GLU A 342 -3.37 -13.61 -3.78
C GLU A 342 -2.52 -12.48 -3.21
N ASN A 343 -1.19 -12.64 -3.17
CA ASN A 343 -0.31 -11.58 -2.71
C ASN A 343 -0.36 -10.33 -3.60
N VAL A 344 -0.30 -10.48 -4.93
CA VAL A 344 -0.38 -9.32 -5.83
C VAL A 344 -1.76 -8.64 -5.74
N PHE A 345 -2.83 -9.41 -5.56
CA PHE A 345 -4.17 -8.85 -5.34
C PHE A 345 -4.28 -8.14 -3.98
N ALA A 346 -3.72 -8.71 -2.91
CA ALA A 346 -3.64 -8.04 -1.61
C ALA A 346 -2.90 -6.69 -1.72
N GLN A 347 -1.78 -6.65 -2.45
CA GLN A 347 -1.03 -5.43 -2.73
C GLN A 347 -1.88 -4.41 -3.51
N ILE A 348 -2.56 -4.82 -4.59
CA ILE A 348 -3.40 -3.94 -5.42
C ILE A 348 -4.58 -3.39 -4.61
N ILE A 349 -5.32 -4.25 -3.93
CA ILE A 349 -6.48 -3.88 -3.12
C ILE A 349 -6.07 -2.90 -2.02
N LYS A 350 -4.95 -3.17 -1.34
CA LYS A 350 -4.43 -2.28 -0.30
C LYS A 350 -3.99 -0.93 -0.85
N ALA A 351 -3.30 -0.89 -1.99
CA ALA A 351 -2.86 0.35 -2.65
C ALA A 351 -4.05 1.19 -3.13
N ASN A 352 -5.18 0.55 -3.47
CA ASN A 352 -6.44 1.21 -3.82
C ASN A 352 -7.25 1.68 -2.60
N GLY A 353 -6.68 1.61 -1.39
CA GLY A 353 -7.23 2.20 -0.17
C GLY A 353 -8.15 1.28 0.64
N PHE A 354 -8.34 0.03 0.24
CA PHE A 354 -9.21 -0.90 0.95
C PHE A 354 -8.53 -1.57 2.17
N SER A 355 -9.34 -1.99 3.12
CA SER A 355 -8.93 -2.96 4.14
C SER A 355 -8.99 -4.37 3.58
N LEU A 356 -8.06 -5.22 4.02
CA LEU A 356 -7.98 -6.60 3.56
C LEU A 356 -8.72 -7.52 4.53
N ASN A 357 -9.74 -8.17 4.04
CA ASN A 357 -10.46 -9.21 4.76
C ASN A 357 -10.68 -10.42 3.86
N TYR A 358 -10.79 -11.61 4.43
CA TYR A 358 -11.21 -12.84 3.76
C TYR A 358 -12.29 -13.53 4.55
N PHE A 359 -13.01 -14.44 3.91
CA PHE A 359 -14.03 -15.23 4.60
C PHE A 359 -13.73 -16.72 4.47
N GLU A 360 -13.72 -17.43 5.59
CA GLU A 360 -13.58 -18.87 5.59
C GLU A 360 -14.44 -19.51 6.68
N SER A 361 -15.21 -20.50 6.25
CA SER A 361 -16.00 -21.32 7.18
C SER A 361 -16.08 -22.77 6.69
N LYS A 362 -16.31 -23.69 7.64
CA LYS A 362 -16.50 -25.12 7.31
C LYS A 362 -17.73 -25.36 6.41
N LYS A 363 -18.76 -24.51 6.52
CA LYS A 363 -20.03 -24.67 5.80
C LYS A 363 -19.95 -24.17 4.35
N TYR A 364 -19.30 -23.04 4.14
CA TYR A 364 -19.35 -22.34 2.86
C TYR A 364 -18.05 -22.48 2.04
N GLY A 365 -16.93 -22.76 2.70
CA GLY A 365 -15.60 -22.75 2.10
C GLY A 365 -14.88 -21.42 2.32
N GLU A 366 -13.91 -21.12 1.45
CA GLU A 366 -13.06 -19.94 1.54
C GLU A 366 -13.31 -19.03 0.33
N LEU A 367 -13.43 -17.72 0.59
CA LEU A 367 -13.36 -16.62 -0.38
C LEU A 367 -12.04 -15.89 -0.17
N ASP A 368 -11.30 -15.65 -1.25
CA ASP A 368 -9.97 -15.06 -1.20
C ASP A 368 -10.00 -13.66 -0.58
N PHE A 369 -10.95 -12.81 -1.00
CA PHE A 369 -11.18 -11.51 -0.38
C PHE A 369 -12.67 -11.19 -0.26
N VAL A 370 -13.01 -10.53 0.84
CA VAL A 370 -14.30 -9.86 1.07
C VAL A 370 -14.00 -8.41 1.43
N ILE A 371 -14.48 -7.48 0.63
CA ILE A 371 -14.06 -6.09 0.66
C ILE A 371 -15.25 -5.18 0.90
N GLN A 372 -15.23 -4.42 1.99
CA GLN A 372 -16.25 -3.40 2.19
C GLN A 372 -16.02 -2.23 1.23
N ASN A 373 -16.99 -1.97 0.37
CA ASN A 373 -17.01 -0.88 -0.59
C ASN A 373 -18.30 -0.08 -0.38
N GLY A 374 -18.16 1.09 0.23
CA GLY A 374 -19.31 1.86 0.69
C GLY A 374 -20.16 1.12 1.72
N MET A 375 -21.44 1.01 1.46
CA MET A 375 -22.42 0.33 2.34
C MET A 375 -22.56 -1.17 2.08
N LYS A 376 -21.85 -1.71 1.09
CA LYS A 376 -21.92 -3.12 0.70
C LYS A 376 -20.57 -3.83 0.83
N VAL A 377 -20.61 -5.14 0.72
CA VAL A 377 -19.43 -5.99 0.69
C VAL A 377 -19.33 -6.66 -0.67
N ASP A 378 -18.20 -6.42 -1.34
CA ASP A 378 -17.85 -7.10 -2.58
C ASP A 378 -17.16 -8.43 -2.28
N LEU A 379 -17.50 -9.47 -3.05
CA LEU A 379 -16.91 -10.80 -2.96
C LEU A 379 -15.94 -11.00 -4.12
N LEU A 380 -14.67 -11.25 -3.80
CA LEU A 380 -13.61 -11.42 -4.81
C LEU A 380 -13.01 -12.81 -4.70
N GLU A 381 -12.89 -13.46 -5.86
CA GLU A 381 -12.26 -14.77 -6.02
C GLU A 381 -11.14 -14.65 -7.07
N ILE A 382 -9.99 -15.24 -6.80
CA ILE A 382 -8.80 -15.18 -7.67
C ILE A 382 -8.54 -16.58 -8.24
N LYS A 383 -8.58 -16.69 -9.56
CA LYS A 383 -8.38 -17.97 -10.26
C LYS A 383 -7.13 -17.96 -11.12
N SER A 384 -6.19 -18.86 -10.84
CA SER A 384 -4.97 -19.06 -11.64
C SER A 384 -5.17 -20.01 -12.83
N GLY A 385 -6.08 -21.00 -12.68
CA GLY A 385 -6.30 -22.06 -13.67
C GLY A 385 -7.29 -21.70 -14.77
N ASN A 386 -7.48 -22.67 -15.69
CA ASN A 386 -8.43 -22.55 -16.80
C ASN A 386 -9.89 -22.75 -16.35
N ASP A 387 -10.11 -23.45 -15.25
CA ASP A 387 -11.44 -23.74 -14.68
C ASP A 387 -11.97 -22.59 -13.81
N TYR A 388 -11.76 -21.34 -14.23
CA TYR A 388 -12.10 -20.16 -13.45
C TYR A 388 -13.60 -19.95 -13.24
N GLN A 389 -14.46 -20.63 -13.97
CA GLN A 389 -15.92 -20.62 -13.76
C GLN A 389 -16.36 -21.54 -12.62
N LYS A 390 -15.45 -22.32 -12.01
CA LYS A 390 -15.74 -23.15 -10.85
C LYS A 390 -15.36 -22.41 -9.55
N HIS A 391 -16.36 -21.83 -8.87
CA HIS A 391 -16.19 -21.06 -7.62
C HIS A 391 -17.27 -21.42 -6.60
N SER A 392 -17.18 -22.62 -6.08
CA SER A 392 -18.19 -23.21 -5.17
C SER A 392 -18.44 -22.35 -3.92
N ALA A 393 -17.39 -21.75 -3.32
CA ALA A 393 -17.55 -20.91 -2.14
C ALA A 393 -18.33 -19.63 -2.46
N LEU A 394 -17.98 -18.95 -3.56
CA LEU A 394 -18.67 -17.75 -4.02
C LEU A 394 -20.16 -18.00 -4.23
N ASN A 395 -20.52 -19.11 -4.91
CA ASN A 395 -21.92 -19.48 -5.15
C ASN A 395 -22.66 -19.76 -3.85
N LYS A 396 -22.07 -20.51 -2.91
CA LYS A 396 -22.69 -20.84 -1.63
C LYS A 396 -22.91 -19.62 -0.75
N VAL A 397 -21.93 -18.72 -0.69
CA VAL A 397 -21.99 -17.47 0.09
C VAL A 397 -23.04 -16.54 -0.50
N SER A 398 -23.04 -16.39 -1.83
CA SER A 398 -24.00 -15.53 -2.55
C SER A 398 -25.46 -15.98 -2.44
N ALA A 399 -25.70 -17.26 -2.09
CA ALA A 399 -27.05 -17.82 -1.94
C ALA A 399 -27.60 -17.68 -0.52
N VAL A 400 -26.91 -17.02 0.41
CA VAL A 400 -27.39 -16.82 1.78
C VAL A 400 -28.39 -15.67 1.79
N GLU A 401 -29.65 -15.96 2.06
CA GLU A 401 -30.79 -15.03 1.94
C GLU A 401 -30.67 -13.75 2.77
N ASN A 402 -30.02 -13.82 3.94
CA ASN A 402 -29.90 -12.68 4.85
C ASN A 402 -28.63 -11.83 4.62
N TRP A 403 -27.84 -12.14 3.60
CA TRP A 403 -26.63 -11.40 3.27
C TRP A 403 -26.83 -10.61 1.97
N ASP A 404 -26.66 -9.29 2.05
CA ASP A 404 -26.68 -8.41 0.88
C ASP A 404 -25.27 -8.05 0.44
N PHE A 405 -24.95 -8.39 -0.80
CA PHE A 405 -23.63 -8.18 -1.37
C PHE A 405 -23.66 -7.10 -2.46
N GLY A 406 -22.53 -6.42 -2.61
CA GLY A 406 -22.24 -5.59 -3.75
C GLY A 406 -21.89 -6.42 -4.98
N ARG A 407 -20.69 -6.24 -5.49
CA ARG A 407 -20.19 -6.94 -6.67
C ARG A 407 -19.68 -8.34 -6.31
N LYS A 408 -19.82 -9.25 -7.25
CA LYS A 408 -19.27 -10.61 -7.20
C LYS A 408 -18.30 -10.76 -8.34
N ILE A 409 -17.01 -10.75 -8.04
CA ILE A 409 -15.95 -10.61 -9.03
C ILE A 409 -15.04 -11.82 -9.00
N VAL A 410 -14.76 -12.37 -10.17
CA VAL A 410 -13.74 -13.40 -10.38
C VAL A 410 -12.63 -12.81 -11.25
N PHE A 411 -11.45 -12.64 -10.70
CA PHE A 411 -10.26 -12.28 -11.47
C PHE A 411 -9.56 -13.54 -11.98
N CYS A 412 -9.34 -13.61 -13.30
CA CYS A 412 -8.85 -14.82 -13.96
C CYS A 412 -7.99 -14.50 -15.20
N LYS A 413 -7.55 -15.54 -15.93
CA LYS A 413 -6.90 -15.39 -17.24
C LYS A 413 -7.87 -15.03 -18.36
N GLY A 414 -9.17 -15.30 -18.18
CA GLY A 414 -10.20 -15.06 -19.18
C GLY A 414 -10.40 -13.57 -19.46
N ASN A 415 -11.03 -13.28 -20.58
CA ASN A 415 -11.41 -11.90 -20.92
C ASN A 415 -12.66 -11.48 -20.15
N VAL A 416 -13.04 -10.21 -20.25
CA VAL A 416 -14.21 -9.65 -19.57
C VAL A 416 -15.47 -10.39 -20.03
N MET A 417 -16.25 -10.85 -19.07
CA MET A 417 -17.57 -11.46 -19.29
C MET A 417 -18.43 -11.35 -18.04
N GLU A 418 -19.72 -11.45 -18.16
CA GLU A 418 -20.66 -11.58 -17.06
C GLU A 418 -21.49 -12.86 -17.23
N LYS A 419 -21.70 -13.58 -16.14
CA LYS A 419 -22.53 -14.80 -16.14
C LYS A 419 -23.19 -14.98 -14.75
N GLU A 420 -24.50 -15.11 -14.74
CA GLU A 420 -25.29 -15.38 -13.53
C GLU A 420 -25.06 -14.33 -12.41
N GLY A 421 -24.88 -13.04 -12.79
CA GLY A 421 -24.62 -11.94 -11.88
C GLY A 421 -23.23 -11.98 -11.25
N ILE A 422 -22.30 -12.71 -11.84
CA ILE A 422 -20.89 -12.75 -11.50
C ILE A 422 -20.10 -12.13 -12.63
N GLU A 423 -19.25 -11.17 -12.26
CA GLU A 423 -18.39 -10.45 -13.19
C GLU A 423 -17.02 -11.15 -13.26
N TYR A 424 -16.54 -11.40 -14.47
CA TYR A 424 -15.22 -11.99 -14.71
C TYR A 424 -14.34 -10.95 -15.37
N TYR A 425 -13.17 -10.73 -14.78
CA TYR A 425 -12.18 -9.81 -15.32
C TYR A 425 -10.81 -10.47 -15.44
N PRO A 426 -10.03 -10.15 -16.48
CA PRO A 426 -8.63 -10.51 -16.51
C PRO A 426 -7.88 -9.83 -15.37
N TRP A 427 -6.88 -10.52 -14.79
CA TRP A 427 -6.13 -10.06 -13.61
C TRP A 427 -5.66 -8.62 -13.68
N TYR A 428 -5.19 -8.18 -14.85
CA TYR A 428 -4.65 -6.84 -15.05
C TYR A 428 -5.69 -5.72 -14.91
N LEU A 429 -6.97 -6.00 -15.07
CA LEU A 429 -8.05 -5.01 -14.88
C LEU A 429 -8.34 -4.73 -13.40
N SER A 430 -7.78 -5.51 -12.46
CA SER A 430 -7.88 -5.23 -11.02
C SER A 430 -7.33 -3.85 -10.65
N MET A 431 -6.46 -3.24 -11.48
CA MET A 431 -5.98 -1.86 -11.28
C MET A 431 -7.11 -0.80 -11.29
N PHE A 432 -8.28 -1.13 -11.86
CA PHE A 432 -9.45 -0.25 -11.88
C PHE A 432 -10.48 -0.56 -10.79
N TYR A 433 -10.25 -1.58 -9.96
CA TYR A 433 -11.09 -1.85 -8.79
C TYR A 433 -10.76 -0.83 -7.71
N GLN A 434 -11.59 0.19 -7.59
CA GLN A 434 -11.40 1.33 -6.68
C GLN A 434 -12.58 1.51 -5.75
N GLN A 435 -12.36 2.25 -4.67
CA GLN A 435 -13.43 2.62 -3.75
C GLN A 435 -14.51 3.42 -4.47
N GLU A 436 -15.76 3.20 -4.08
CA GLU A 436 -16.85 4.09 -4.48
C GLU A 436 -16.53 5.52 -4.06
N LYS A 437 -16.70 6.45 -5.00
CA LYS A 437 -16.45 7.86 -4.69
C LYS A 437 -17.52 8.35 -3.74
N GLU A 438 -17.08 8.88 -2.60
CA GLU A 438 -17.97 9.66 -1.75
C GLU A 438 -18.51 10.88 -2.52
N PRO A 439 -19.77 11.28 -2.29
CA PRO A 439 -20.28 12.48 -2.92
C PRO A 439 -19.43 13.69 -2.51
N GLU A 440 -18.94 14.46 -3.49
CA GLU A 440 -18.08 15.63 -3.28
C GLU A 440 -18.68 16.63 -2.28
N ARG A 441 -19.99 16.64 -2.15
CA ARG A 441 -20.72 17.50 -1.24
C ARG A 441 -21.99 16.80 -0.74
N PHE A 442 -22.05 16.59 0.58
CA PHE A 442 -23.24 16.12 1.27
C PHE A 442 -23.64 17.19 2.28
N ILE A 443 -24.76 17.87 2.01
CA ILE A 443 -25.32 18.89 2.91
C ILE A 443 -26.61 18.30 3.46
N TYR A 444 -26.66 18.16 4.78
CA TYR A 444 -27.87 17.81 5.50
C TYR A 444 -28.17 18.92 6.52
N GLU A 445 -29.29 19.60 6.34
CA GLU A 445 -29.77 20.62 7.26
C GLU A 445 -31.03 20.10 7.94
N VAL A 446 -31.05 20.20 9.26
CA VAL A 446 -32.22 19.85 10.05
C VAL A 446 -33.12 21.07 10.06
N ASP A 447 -34.37 20.91 9.65
CA ASP A 447 -35.40 21.96 9.81
C ASP A 447 -35.71 22.15 11.30
N LEU A 448 -35.38 23.33 11.81
CA LEU A 448 -35.61 23.73 13.20
C LEU A 448 -36.93 24.48 13.39
N ALA A 449 -37.78 24.59 12.35
CA ALA A 449 -39.05 25.33 12.42
C ALA A 449 -40.05 24.76 13.45
N GLY A 450 -39.80 23.57 14.00
CA GLY A 450 -40.60 22.92 15.06
C GLY A 450 -40.12 23.18 16.49
N LEU A 451 -39.02 23.91 16.69
CA LEU A 451 -38.49 24.31 17.98
C LEU A 451 -38.77 25.75 18.27
#